data_c77172d0da3ed6276902002ea541e213
#
_entry.id   c77172d0da3ed6276902002ea541e213
#
_cell.length_a   1.000
_cell.length_b   1.000
_cell.length_c   1.000
_cell.angle_alpha   90.00
_cell.angle_beta   90.00
_cell.angle_gamma   90.00
#
_symmetry.space_group_name_H-M   'P 1'
#
loop_
_entity.id
_entity.type
_entity.pdbx_description
1 polymer ?
#
loop_
_entity_poly.entity_id
_entity_poly.type
_entity_poly.pdbx_seq_one_letter_code
_entity_poly.pdbx_strand_id
1 'polypeptide(L)'
;FQIITSLRVGFKMDAITGEPGFDIGLGDIQTPQTTLDEIFQYLDAADKPCIVAIDEFQQIGSYEEKNVEAMLRTKIQQCKQTMFIYSGSKRHLMSNMFHSSSKPFYQSAISMGLEPIPMDMYVEFANRLFEERGKHVSSELVENVYRLFDGCTWFMQMMMNELFALTGHDETCGVDK
;
A
#
# COMPACT_ATOMS: atom_id res chain seq x y z
N PHE A 1 24.53 5.34 -20.83
CA PHE A 1 23.26 4.63 -20.49
C PHE A 1 23.62 3.17 -20.19
N GLN A 2 23.91 2.84 -18.93
CA GLN A 2 23.89 1.44 -18.51
C GLN A 2 22.43 1.10 -18.20
N ILE A 3 21.83 0.31 -19.07
CA ILE A 3 20.49 -0.23 -18.86
C ILE A 3 20.64 -1.27 -17.75
N ILE A 4 19.84 -1.17 -16.69
CA ILE A 4 19.74 -2.20 -15.66
C ILE A 4 19.23 -3.47 -16.35
N THR A 5 20.13 -4.40 -16.64
CA THR A 5 19.84 -5.59 -17.46
C THR A 5 18.97 -6.63 -16.73
N SER A 6 18.79 -6.46 -15.42
CA SER A 6 17.96 -7.33 -14.58
C SER A 6 16.53 -6.84 -14.37
N LEU A 7 16.19 -5.64 -14.84
CA LEU A 7 14.85 -5.07 -14.68
C LEU A 7 13.94 -5.55 -15.82
N ARG A 8 12.97 -6.37 -15.52
CA ARG A 8 11.89 -6.71 -16.46
C ARG A 8 10.69 -5.82 -16.17
N VAL A 9 10.33 -4.97 -17.11
CA VAL A 9 9.09 -4.21 -17.10
C VAL A 9 8.01 -5.06 -17.74
N GLY A 10 7.08 -5.57 -16.95
CA GLY A 10 5.90 -6.27 -17.42
C GLY A 10 4.71 -5.31 -17.49
N PHE A 11 3.96 -5.34 -18.59
CA PHE A 11 2.66 -4.70 -18.67
C PHE A 11 1.61 -5.65 -18.08
N LYS A 12 0.90 -5.20 -17.04
CA LYS A 12 -0.32 -5.87 -16.57
C LYS A 12 -1.49 -4.89 -16.75
N MET A 13 -2.58 -5.36 -17.30
CA MET A 13 -3.87 -4.66 -17.18
C MET A 13 -4.55 -5.19 -15.92
N ASP A 14 -4.97 -4.30 -15.04
CA ASP A 14 -5.81 -4.65 -13.92
C ASP A 14 -7.13 -5.20 -14.47
N ALA A 15 -7.48 -6.43 -14.09
CA ALA A 15 -8.67 -7.12 -14.59
C ALA A 15 -9.99 -6.50 -14.08
N ILE A 16 -9.93 -5.64 -13.05
CA ILE A 16 -11.09 -5.03 -12.41
C ILE A 16 -11.28 -3.60 -12.88
N THR A 17 -10.20 -2.81 -12.96
CA THR A 17 -10.26 -1.38 -13.30
C THR A 17 -9.97 -1.09 -14.77
N GLY A 18 -9.34 -2.03 -15.49
CA GLY A 18 -8.92 -1.84 -16.89
C GLY A 18 -7.76 -0.84 -17.05
N GLU A 19 -7.15 -0.38 -15.96
CA GLU A 19 -6.04 0.55 -16.01
C GLU A 19 -4.72 -0.17 -16.31
N PRO A 20 -3.85 0.44 -17.12
CA PRO A 20 -2.53 -0.12 -17.39
C PRO A 20 -1.64 0.02 -16.15
N GLY A 21 -1.27 -1.12 -15.56
CA GLY A 21 -0.27 -1.19 -14.49
C GLY A 21 1.09 -1.62 -15.03
N PHE A 22 2.15 -1.08 -14.44
CA PHE A 22 3.50 -1.54 -14.70
C PHE A 22 3.95 -2.46 -13.57
N ASP A 23 4.30 -3.69 -13.92
CA ASP A 23 4.95 -4.60 -12.99
C ASP A 23 6.46 -4.57 -13.29
N ILE A 24 7.24 -4.12 -12.32
CA ILE A 24 8.69 -4.15 -12.41
C ILE A 24 9.15 -5.43 -11.72
N GLY A 25 9.35 -6.49 -12.50
CA GLY A 25 9.94 -7.72 -12.01
C GLY A 25 11.47 -7.68 -12.13
N LEU A 26 12.15 -8.07 -11.06
CA LEU A 26 13.56 -8.42 -11.13
C LEU A 26 13.66 -9.80 -11.79
N GLY A 27 14.41 -9.90 -12.89
CA GLY A 27 14.74 -11.20 -13.50
C GLY A 27 15.58 -12.07 -12.56
N ASP A 28 15.99 -13.26 -12.99
CA ASP A 28 16.86 -14.15 -12.18
C ASP A 28 18.08 -13.39 -11.67
N ILE A 29 18.01 -12.99 -10.40
CA ILE A 29 19.06 -12.19 -9.73
C ILE A 29 20.17 -13.15 -9.36
N GLN A 30 21.23 -13.22 -10.16
CA GLN A 30 22.41 -14.00 -9.82
C GLN A 30 23.24 -13.38 -8.69
N THR A 31 23.12 -12.06 -8.49
CA THR A 31 23.81 -11.32 -7.43
C THR A 31 22.95 -10.18 -6.89
N PRO A 32 22.14 -10.42 -5.83
CA PRO A 32 21.20 -9.42 -5.29
C PRO A 32 21.86 -8.10 -4.90
N GLN A 33 23.08 -8.15 -4.40
CA GLN A 33 23.85 -6.95 -3.98
C GLN A 33 24.22 -6.07 -5.17
N THR A 34 24.67 -6.64 -6.28
CA THR A 34 25.00 -5.88 -7.49
C THR A 34 23.76 -5.16 -8.04
N THR A 35 22.62 -5.85 -8.05
CA THR A 35 21.36 -5.24 -8.50
C THR A 35 20.92 -4.08 -7.61
N LEU A 36 21.07 -4.21 -6.30
CA LEU A 36 20.76 -3.13 -5.38
C LEU A 36 21.66 -1.92 -5.60
N ASP A 37 22.96 -2.15 -5.79
CA ASP A 37 23.93 -1.10 -6.10
C ASP A 37 23.61 -0.35 -7.39
N GLU A 38 23.22 -1.07 -8.45
CA GLU A 38 22.80 -0.49 -9.72
C GLU A 38 21.56 0.39 -9.58
N ILE A 39 20.56 -0.06 -8.79
CA ILE A 39 19.36 0.73 -8.51
C ILE A 39 19.72 2.04 -7.80
N PHE A 40 20.53 1.98 -6.76
CA PHE A 40 20.93 3.17 -6.03
C PHE A 40 21.82 4.11 -6.84
N GLN A 41 22.72 3.58 -7.68
CA GLN A 41 23.48 4.38 -8.64
C GLN A 41 22.59 5.09 -9.65
N TYR A 42 21.55 4.41 -10.15
CA TYR A 42 20.57 5.02 -11.04
C TYR A 42 19.81 6.17 -10.36
N LEU A 43 19.37 5.97 -9.12
CA LEU A 43 18.67 7.01 -8.34
C LEU A 43 19.56 8.22 -8.07
N ASP A 44 20.83 8.02 -7.77
CA ASP A 44 21.78 9.10 -7.49
C ASP A 44 22.19 9.86 -8.77
N ALA A 45 22.22 9.17 -9.91
CA ALA A 45 22.52 9.74 -11.22
C ALA A 45 21.31 10.36 -11.93
N ALA A 46 20.12 10.30 -11.36
CA ALA A 46 18.91 10.81 -11.99
C ALA A 46 18.93 12.34 -12.10
N ASP A 47 18.58 12.85 -13.30
CA ASP A 47 18.50 14.30 -13.58
C ASP A 47 17.34 15.01 -12.84
N LYS A 48 16.40 14.25 -12.29
CA LYS A 48 15.21 14.75 -11.62
C LYS A 48 15.07 14.11 -10.22
N PRO A 49 14.46 14.82 -9.26
CA PRO A 49 14.10 14.23 -7.99
C PRO A 49 13.23 12.99 -8.18
N CYS A 50 13.58 11.91 -7.48
CA CYS A 50 12.87 10.64 -7.51
C CYS A 50 12.05 10.46 -6.24
N ILE A 51 10.92 9.74 -6.36
CA ILE A 51 10.16 9.22 -5.23
C ILE A 51 10.14 7.71 -5.34
N VAL A 52 10.61 7.04 -4.30
CA VAL A 52 10.65 5.58 -4.23
C VAL A 52 9.76 5.13 -3.07
N ALA A 53 8.70 4.39 -3.39
CA ALA A 53 7.83 3.76 -2.40
C ALA A 53 8.22 2.29 -2.25
N ILE A 54 8.42 1.86 -1.01
CA ILE A 54 8.74 0.47 -0.65
C ILE A 54 7.62 -0.06 0.23
N ASP A 55 6.84 -0.98 -0.32
CA ASP A 55 5.74 -1.62 0.39
C ASP A 55 6.20 -2.81 1.23
N GLU A 56 5.43 -3.14 2.26
CA GLU A 56 5.71 -4.21 3.23
C GLU A 56 7.14 -4.13 3.80
N PHE A 57 7.61 -2.90 4.06
CA PHE A 57 9.00 -2.61 4.46
C PHE A 57 9.46 -3.39 5.68
N GLN A 58 8.56 -3.76 6.59
CA GLN A 58 8.89 -4.57 7.76
C GLN A 58 9.44 -5.96 7.41
N GLN A 59 9.24 -6.45 6.19
CA GLN A 59 9.77 -7.75 5.77
C GLN A 59 11.30 -7.78 5.75
N ILE A 60 11.94 -6.62 5.60
CA ILE A 60 13.41 -6.51 5.64
C ILE A 60 14.01 -7.05 6.96
N GLY A 61 13.26 -6.89 8.06
CA GLY A 61 13.67 -7.42 9.36
C GLY A 61 13.62 -8.95 9.50
N SER A 62 13.02 -9.65 8.53
CA SER A 62 12.89 -11.10 8.51
C SER A 62 13.89 -11.81 7.57
N TYR A 63 14.72 -11.06 6.83
CA TYR A 63 15.75 -11.66 5.99
C TYR A 63 16.84 -12.34 6.83
N GLU A 64 17.28 -13.51 6.36
CA GLU A 64 18.31 -14.31 7.03
C GLU A 64 19.70 -13.68 6.91
N GLU A 65 19.92 -12.88 5.87
CA GLU A 65 21.17 -12.18 5.65
C GLU A 65 21.39 -11.12 6.73
N LYS A 66 22.56 -11.19 7.34
CA LYS A 66 22.94 -10.24 8.39
C LYS A 66 23.16 -8.84 7.81
N ASN A 67 22.67 -7.82 8.53
CA ASN A 67 22.88 -6.41 8.24
C ASN A 67 22.15 -5.83 7.01
N VAL A 68 21.12 -6.49 6.46
CA VAL A 68 20.33 -5.95 5.32
C VAL A 68 19.74 -4.57 5.65
N GLU A 69 19.17 -4.41 6.86
CA GLU A 69 18.66 -3.12 7.33
C GLU A 69 19.75 -2.02 7.32
N ALA A 70 20.93 -2.33 7.86
CA ALA A 70 22.01 -1.35 7.94
C ALA A 70 22.59 -1.00 6.57
N MET A 71 22.75 -2.00 5.70
CA MET A 71 23.21 -1.80 4.32
C MET A 71 22.24 -0.92 3.54
N LEU A 72 20.95 -1.23 3.59
CA LEU A 72 19.92 -0.45 2.90
C LEU A 72 19.86 0.98 3.44
N ARG A 73 19.95 1.15 4.78
CA ARG A 73 19.98 2.46 5.42
C ARG A 73 21.15 3.30 4.92
N THR A 74 22.34 2.70 4.79
CA THR A 74 23.53 3.39 4.28
C THR A 74 23.33 3.91 2.85
N LYS A 75 22.76 3.06 1.97
CA LYS A 75 22.51 3.44 0.58
C LYS A 75 21.46 4.53 0.46
N ILE A 76 20.36 4.42 1.20
CA ILE A 76 19.30 5.44 1.24
C ILE A 76 19.86 6.80 1.67
N GLN A 77 20.73 6.84 2.66
CA GLN A 77 21.35 8.10 3.13
C GLN A 77 22.25 8.78 2.09
N GLN A 78 22.76 8.02 1.13
CA GLN A 78 23.60 8.55 0.05
C GLN A 78 22.77 9.23 -1.04
N CYS A 79 21.52 8.85 -1.23
CA CYS A 79 20.61 9.41 -2.24
C CYS A 79 20.09 10.79 -1.82
N LYS A 80 20.69 11.86 -2.32
CA LYS A 80 20.37 13.24 -1.92
C LYS A 80 19.11 13.80 -2.59
N GLN A 81 18.74 13.28 -3.78
CA GLN A 81 17.63 13.77 -4.59
C GLN A 81 16.43 12.81 -4.59
N THR A 82 16.46 11.76 -3.77
CA THR A 82 15.41 10.75 -3.71
C THR A 82 14.67 10.82 -2.38
N MET A 83 13.35 10.92 -2.44
CA MET A 83 12.46 10.76 -1.31
C MET A 83 12.04 9.29 -1.20
N PHE A 84 12.10 8.74 0.00
CA PHE A 84 11.67 7.37 0.26
C PHE A 84 10.39 7.37 1.07
N ILE A 85 9.42 6.55 0.66
CA ILE A 85 8.17 6.29 1.37
C ILE A 85 8.18 4.81 1.74
N TYR A 86 7.95 4.51 3.00
CA TYR A 86 7.89 3.14 3.53
C TYR A 86 6.47 2.86 3.97
N SER A 87 5.84 1.84 3.40
CA SER A 87 4.55 1.35 3.88
C SER A 87 4.66 -0.04 4.49
N GLY A 88 3.75 -0.38 5.36
CA GLY A 88 3.74 -1.69 6.00
C GLY A 88 2.46 -1.91 6.81
N SER A 89 1.94 -3.12 6.72
CA SER A 89 0.70 -3.54 7.37
C SER A 89 0.88 -3.91 8.85
N LYS A 90 2.10 -4.29 9.27
CA LYS A 90 2.40 -4.70 10.65
C LYS A 90 2.90 -3.52 11.47
N ARG A 91 1.96 -2.72 12.00
CA ARG A 91 2.23 -1.46 12.73
C ARG A 91 3.33 -1.61 13.81
N HIS A 92 3.30 -2.69 14.61
CA HIS A 92 4.28 -2.91 15.66
C HIS A 92 5.71 -3.16 15.14
N LEU A 93 5.86 -3.85 13.99
CA LEU A 93 7.16 -4.07 13.38
C LEU A 93 7.70 -2.78 12.76
N MET A 94 6.86 -2.02 12.04
CA MET A 94 7.22 -0.70 11.52
C MET A 94 7.64 0.23 12.65
N SER A 95 6.86 0.29 13.74
CA SER A 95 7.20 1.10 14.91
C SER A 95 8.54 0.67 15.53
N ASN A 96 8.82 -0.62 15.65
CA ASN A 96 10.09 -1.10 16.14
C ASN A 96 11.27 -0.67 15.23
N MET A 97 11.12 -0.75 13.90
CA MET A 97 12.17 -0.36 12.95
C MET A 97 12.54 1.12 13.03
N PHE A 98 11.54 2.02 13.17
CA PHE A 98 11.74 3.46 13.10
C PHE A 98 11.85 4.16 14.45
N HIS A 99 11.40 3.54 15.55
CA HIS A 99 11.37 4.16 16.88
C HIS A 99 12.29 3.48 17.92
N SER A 100 12.83 2.29 17.63
CA SER A 100 13.79 1.65 18.53
C SER A 100 15.21 2.14 18.25
N SER A 101 15.90 2.65 19.30
CA SER A 101 17.25 3.18 19.21
C SER A 101 18.31 2.15 18.80
N SER A 102 18.00 0.85 18.92
CA SER A 102 18.87 -0.24 18.48
C SER A 102 18.78 -0.56 16.98
N LYS A 103 17.86 0.09 16.25
CA LYS A 103 17.59 -0.21 14.85
C LYS A 103 18.26 0.78 13.88
N PRO A 104 18.74 0.31 12.71
CA PRO A 104 19.41 1.18 11.73
C PRO A 104 18.54 2.33 11.22
N PHE A 105 17.21 2.13 11.14
CA PHE A 105 16.25 3.15 10.68
C PHE A 105 15.73 4.05 11.80
N TYR A 106 16.29 3.99 13.01
CA TYR A 106 15.89 4.84 14.13
C TYR A 106 15.82 6.33 13.73
N GLN A 107 14.67 6.95 13.95
CA GLN A 107 14.38 8.36 13.66
C GLN A 107 14.74 8.80 12.22
N SER A 108 14.63 7.91 11.24
CA SER A 108 15.00 8.21 9.86
C SER A 108 13.83 8.58 8.95
N ALA A 109 12.60 8.53 9.43
CA ALA A 109 11.40 8.88 8.71
C ALA A 109 10.37 9.54 9.63
N ILE A 110 9.47 10.30 9.03
CA ILE A 110 8.27 10.80 9.69
C ILE A 110 7.20 9.72 9.64
N SER A 111 6.70 9.30 10.80
CA SER A 111 5.67 8.28 10.87
C SER A 111 4.28 8.89 10.68
N MET A 112 3.48 8.27 9.83
CA MET A 112 2.09 8.60 9.62
C MET A 112 1.25 7.34 9.81
N GLY A 113 0.39 7.33 10.84
CA GLY A 113 -0.60 6.27 11.04
C GLY A 113 -1.80 6.46 10.11
N LEU A 114 -2.24 5.39 9.47
CA LEU A 114 -3.53 5.38 8.80
C LEU A 114 -4.57 4.88 9.78
N GLU A 115 -5.48 5.76 10.16
CA GLU A 115 -6.63 5.42 10.98
C GLU A 115 -7.80 4.96 10.09
N PRO A 116 -8.80 4.24 10.64
CA PRO A 116 -10.02 3.92 9.91
C PRO A 116 -10.66 5.17 9.29
N ILE A 117 -11.27 5.02 8.14
CA ILE A 117 -12.04 6.11 7.52
C ILE A 117 -13.15 6.51 8.50
N PRO A 118 -13.36 7.80 8.81
CA PRO A 118 -14.45 8.23 9.68
C PRO A 118 -15.80 7.66 9.23
N MET A 119 -16.61 7.22 10.20
CA MET A 119 -17.87 6.51 9.92
C MET A 119 -18.84 7.33 9.07
N ASP A 120 -18.97 8.62 9.36
CA ASP A 120 -19.82 9.56 8.62
C ASP A 120 -19.38 9.67 7.15
N MET A 121 -18.09 9.79 6.89
CA MET A 121 -17.53 9.83 5.53
C MET A 121 -17.75 8.49 4.80
N TYR A 122 -17.64 7.37 5.50
CA TYR A 122 -17.87 6.07 4.88
C TYR A 122 -19.36 5.86 4.54
N VAL A 123 -20.28 6.28 5.40
CA VAL A 123 -21.73 6.25 5.16
C VAL A 123 -22.08 7.07 3.93
N GLU A 124 -21.58 8.30 3.84
CA GLU A 124 -21.80 9.16 2.67
C GLU A 124 -21.27 8.52 1.37
N PHE A 125 -20.07 7.97 1.43
CA PHE A 125 -19.45 7.26 0.30
C PHE A 125 -20.28 6.06 -0.15
N ALA A 126 -20.74 5.21 0.78
CA ALA A 126 -21.54 4.03 0.48
C ALA A 126 -22.87 4.40 -0.14
N ASN A 127 -23.61 5.36 0.45
CA ASN A 127 -24.89 5.84 -0.08
C ASN A 127 -24.72 6.35 -1.52
N ARG A 128 -23.73 7.19 -1.78
CA ARG A 128 -23.43 7.70 -3.11
C ARG A 128 -23.19 6.60 -4.14
N LEU A 129 -22.37 5.57 -3.80
CA LEU A 129 -22.10 4.48 -4.74
C LEU A 129 -23.33 3.62 -5.06
N PHE A 130 -24.21 3.41 -4.09
CA PHE A 130 -25.47 2.72 -4.34
C PHE A 130 -26.38 3.54 -5.25
N GLU A 131 -26.55 4.83 -4.98
CA GLU A 131 -27.38 5.75 -5.76
C GLU A 131 -26.91 5.92 -7.21
N GLU A 132 -25.58 6.01 -7.45
CA GLU A 132 -25.01 6.06 -8.79
C GLU A 132 -25.38 4.86 -9.67
N ARG A 133 -25.81 3.77 -9.05
CA ARG A 133 -26.24 2.54 -9.74
C ARG A 133 -27.74 2.26 -9.61
N GLY A 134 -28.51 3.25 -9.17
CA GLY A 134 -29.98 3.12 -9.01
C GLY A 134 -30.38 2.14 -7.92
N LYS A 135 -29.56 2.04 -6.86
CA LYS A 135 -29.84 1.23 -5.68
C LYS A 135 -29.78 2.11 -4.44
N HIS A 136 -30.31 1.65 -3.32
CA HIS A 136 -30.28 2.39 -2.08
C HIS A 136 -29.78 1.51 -0.93
N VAL A 137 -29.13 2.12 0.05
CA VAL A 137 -28.75 1.47 1.29
C VAL A 137 -29.09 2.39 2.46
N SER A 138 -29.62 1.84 3.57
CA SER A 138 -29.89 2.67 4.73
C SER A 138 -28.60 3.06 5.43
N SER A 139 -28.49 4.31 5.86
CA SER A 139 -27.33 4.78 6.63
C SER A 139 -27.13 3.96 7.90
N GLU A 140 -28.22 3.57 8.56
CA GLU A 140 -28.19 2.72 9.76
C GLU A 140 -27.54 1.35 9.49
N LEU A 141 -27.83 0.73 8.33
CA LEU A 141 -27.19 -0.54 7.96
C LEU A 141 -25.68 -0.35 7.74
N VAL A 142 -25.28 0.71 7.04
CA VAL A 142 -23.86 1.01 6.83
C VAL A 142 -23.14 1.26 8.15
N GLU A 143 -23.74 2.03 9.07
CA GLU A 143 -23.21 2.24 10.40
C GLU A 143 -23.08 0.94 11.22
N ASN A 144 -24.07 0.06 11.13
CA ASN A 144 -24.02 -1.24 11.82
C ASN A 144 -22.91 -2.13 11.28
N VAL A 145 -22.74 -2.16 9.95
CA VAL A 145 -21.60 -2.85 9.31
C VAL A 145 -20.28 -2.22 9.76
N TYR A 146 -20.21 -0.89 9.82
CA TYR A 146 -19.01 -0.19 10.29
C TYR A 146 -18.64 -0.58 11.72
N ARG A 147 -19.60 -0.58 12.65
CA ARG A 147 -19.38 -0.97 14.04
C ARG A 147 -19.01 -2.44 14.18
N LEU A 148 -19.65 -3.33 13.37
CA LEU A 148 -19.36 -4.77 13.37
C LEU A 148 -17.89 -5.07 13.04
N PHE A 149 -17.31 -4.33 12.10
CA PHE A 149 -15.94 -4.54 11.62
C PHE A 149 -14.93 -3.51 12.13
N ASP A 150 -15.31 -2.69 13.10
CA ASP A 150 -14.47 -1.63 13.70
C ASP A 150 -13.79 -0.74 12.62
N GLY A 151 -14.53 -0.41 11.55
CA GLY A 151 -14.04 0.41 10.47
C GLY A 151 -12.97 -0.24 9.58
N CYS A 152 -12.73 -1.55 9.71
CA CYS A 152 -11.78 -2.26 8.85
C CYS A 152 -12.27 -2.28 7.40
N THR A 153 -11.66 -1.45 6.55
CA THR A 153 -12.12 -1.20 5.18
C THR A 153 -12.24 -2.45 4.33
N TRP A 154 -11.36 -3.44 4.51
CA TRP A 154 -11.41 -4.69 3.75
C TRP A 154 -12.70 -5.48 4.01
N PHE A 155 -13.03 -5.68 5.29
CA PHE A 155 -14.26 -6.39 5.66
C PHE A 155 -15.50 -5.59 5.30
N MET A 156 -15.46 -4.28 5.47
CA MET A 156 -16.56 -3.39 5.09
C MET A 156 -16.83 -3.44 3.59
N GLN A 157 -15.78 -3.32 2.75
CA GLN A 157 -15.96 -3.42 1.31
C GLN A 157 -16.51 -4.78 0.87
N MET A 158 -16.01 -5.87 1.46
CA MET A 158 -16.53 -7.20 1.18
C MET A 158 -18.03 -7.29 1.49
N MET A 159 -18.44 -6.86 2.68
CA MET A 159 -19.85 -6.88 3.08
C MET A 159 -20.70 -5.97 2.22
N MET A 160 -20.26 -4.73 1.96
CA MET A 160 -20.98 -3.78 1.13
C MET A 160 -21.12 -4.25 -0.33
N ASN A 161 -20.12 -4.94 -0.88
CA ASN A 161 -20.21 -5.55 -2.22
C ASN A 161 -21.27 -6.66 -2.26
N GLU A 162 -21.35 -7.52 -1.26
CA GLU A 162 -22.40 -8.54 -1.17
C GLU A 162 -23.79 -7.91 -1.05
N LEU A 163 -23.94 -6.93 -0.16
CA LEU A 163 -25.18 -6.18 0.00
C LEU A 163 -25.59 -5.50 -1.31
N PHE A 164 -24.65 -4.89 -2.00
CA PHE A 164 -24.89 -4.25 -3.30
C PHE A 164 -25.33 -5.28 -4.36
N ALA A 165 -24.70 -6.46 -4.41
CA ALA A 165 -25.02 -7.51 -5.36
C ALA A 165 -26.45 -8.07 -5.12
N LEU A 166 -26.86 -8.18 -3.86
CA LEU A 166 -28.17 -8.70 -3.47
C LEU A 166 -29.31 -7.68 -3.60
N THR A 167 -29.01 -6.38 -3.67
CA THR A 167 -29.99 -5.31 -3.79
C THR A 167 -30.40 -5.13 -5.25
N GLY A 168 -31.69 -5.19 -5.55
CA GLY A 168 -32.24 -4.92 -6.90
C GLY A 168 -32.16 -3.44 -7.27
N HIS A 169 -32.40 -3.15 -8.57
CA HIS A 169 -32.55 -1.77 -9.03
C HIS A 169 -33.80 -1.16 -8.41
N ASP A 170 -33.68 0.10 -7.96
CA ASP A 170 -34.74 0.84 -7.23
C ASP A 170 -35.17 0.19 -5.89
N GLU A 171 -34.36 -0.75 -5.36
CA GLU A 171 -34.59 -1.35 -4.05
C GLU A 171 -33.67 -0.71 -2.99
N THR A 172 -34.15 -0.74 -1.73
CA THR A 172 -33.35 -0.32 -0.56
C THR A 172 -32.85 -1.56 0.19
N CYS A 173 -31.52 -1.66 0.31
CA CYS A 173 -30.89 -2.68 1.14
C CYS A 173 -31.15 -2.42 2.63
N GLY A 174 -31.51 -3.47 3.38
CA GLY A 174 -31.74 -3.38 4.81
C GLY A 174 -33.17 -3.06 5.22
N VAL A 175 -34.10 -3.03 4.30
CA VAL A 175 -35.54 -3.08 4.59
C VAL A 175 -35.99 -4.52 4.47
N ASP A 176 -36.48 -5.09 5.58
CA ASP A 176 -36.88 -6.49 5.67
C ASP A 176 -37.80 -6.93 4.53
N LYS A 177 -37.47 -8.06 3.90
CA LYS A 177 -38.43 -8.93 3.24
C LYS A 177 -38.65 -10.16 4.07
#